data_66fffb53f581f53040f96eed912f98a6
#
_entry.id   66fffb53f581f53040f96eed912f98a6
#
_cell.length_a   1.000
_cell.length_b   1.000
_cell.length_c   1.000
_cell.angle_alpha   90.00
_cell.angle_beta   90.00
_cell.angle_gamma   90.00
#
_symmetry.space_group_name_H-M   'P 1'
#
loop_
_entity.id
_entity.type
_entity.pdbx_description
1 polymer ?
#
loop_
_entity_poly.entity_id
_entity_poly.type
_entity_poly.pdbx_seq_one_letter_code
_entity_poly.pdbx_strand_id
1 'polypeptide(L)'
;PGTVTAFVEMSMDKGWKTYWRNPGTAGGIPPEFEWSKSANIAKLDVLFPVPQVLSDKAGDVIGYQEYAIFPLRITPIDVKAAVQLELTVNYGICAKLCVPAEAAFSLAIPPAPLPSAGPDAARAFAAVPRVGAERKPVDPSDLKVERPAGKPGIVRMSA
;
A
#
# COMPACT_ATOMS: atom_id res chain seq x y z
N PRO A 1 -0.71 -15.90 -14.36
CA PRO A 1 -0.91 -15.54 -15.75
C PRO A 1 -2.19 -14.70 -15.87
N GLY A 2 -2.09 -13.51 -16.51
CA GLY A 2 -3.25 -12.69 -16.80
C GLY A 2 -3.53 -11.53 -15.83
N THR A 3 -2.69 -11.26 -14.84
CA THR A 3 -2.81 -10.04 -14.02
C THR A 3 -2.13 -8.85 -14.68
N VAL A 4 -2.76 -7.70 -14.54
CA VAL A 4 -2.27 -6.39 -14.97
C VAL A 4 -1.90 -5.57 -13.75
N THR A 5 -0.91 -4.70 -13.88
CA THR A 5 -0.46 -3.85 -12.78
C THR A 5 -0.58 -2.39 -13.17
N ALA A 6 -1.14 -1.60 -12.26
CA ALA A 6 -1.12 -0.15 -12.30
C ALA A 6 -0.57 0.40 -10.97
N PHE A 7 -0.37 1.70 -10.90
CA PHE A 7 0.15 2.35 -9.70
C PHE A 7 -0.62 3.64 -9.44
N VAL A 8 -0.87 3.91 -8.17
CA VAL A 8 -1.26 5.25 -7.71
C VAL A 8 -0.06 5.84 -6.98
N GLU A 9 0.47 6.91 -7.52
CA GLU A 9 1.55 7.68 -6.93
C GLU A 9 0.96 8.91 -6.24
N MET A 10 1.34 9.11 -4.99
CA MET A 10 0.93 10.25 -4.19
C MET A 10 2.18 11.02 -3.77
N SER A 11 2.35 12.21 -4.34
CA SER A 11 3.41 13.16 -3.99
C SER A 11 2.81 14.31 -3.20
N MET A 12 3.40 14.62 -2.07
CA MET A 12 2.94 15.65 -1.15
C MET A 12 4.09 16.63 -0.88
N ASP A 13 3.76 17.86 -0.53
CA ASP A 13 4.75 18.85 -0.14
C ASP A 13 5.48 18.47 1.14
N LYS A 14 6.65 19.07 1.36
CA LYS A 14 7.48 18.82 2.53
C LYS A 14 6.71 19.01 3.83
N GLY A 15 6.78 18.00 4.68
CA GLY A 15 6.11 17.98 5.99
C GLY A 15 4.65 17.54 5.95
N TRP A 16 4.11 17.24 4.77
CA TRP A 16 2.80 16.61 4.64
C TRP A 16 2.91 15.09 4.75
N LYS A 17 1.84 14.47 5.28
CA LYS A 17 1.71 13.03 5.47
C LYS A 17 0.33 12.55 5.07
N THR A 18 0.26 11.28 4.66
CA THR A 18 -0.99 10.54 4.52
C THR A 18 -0.91 9.25 5.33
N TYR A 19 -1.99 8.48 5.37
CA TYR A 19 -2.17 7.40 6.32
C TYR A 19 -2.01 6.02 5.66
N TRP A 20 -1.56 5.06 6.45
CA TRP A 20 -1.67 3.66 6.13
C TRP A 20 -3.10 3.17 6.42
N ARG A 21 -3.47 2.00 5.91
CA ARG A 21 -4.79 1.36 6.14
C ARG A 21 -5.19 1.26 7.63
N ASN A 22 -4.22 1.27 8.53
CA ASN A 22 -4.42 1.41 9.96
C ASN A 22 -3.61 2.61 10.44
N PRO A 23 -4.26 3.77 10.69
CA PRO A 23 -3.58 5.05 10.85
C PRO A 23 -2.86 5.22 12.19
N GLY A 24 -3.01 4.28 13.14
CA GLY A 24 -2.40 4.35 14.46
C GLY A 24 -3.30 5.00 15.51
N THR A 25 -2.72 5.30 16.68
CA THR A 25 -3.47 5.80 17.87
C THR A 25 -3.93 7.23 17.75
N ALA A 26 -3.22 8.05 16.99
CA ALA A 26 -3.62 9.44 16.73
C ALA A 26 -4.82 9.57 15.77
N GLY A 27 -5.25 8.45 15.15
CA GLY A 27 -6.33 8.44 14.18
C GLY A 27 -5.90 8.97 12.81
N GLY A 28 -6.86 9.15 11.91
CA GLY A 28 -6.64 9.67 10.55
C GLY A 28 -7.65 9.12 9.56
N ILE A 29 -7.52 9.54 8.30
CA ILE A 29 -8.36 9.10 7.18
C ILE A 29 -7.47 8.30 6.22
N PRO A 30 -7.47 6.95 6.30
CA PRO A 30 -6.74 6.09 5.37
C PRO A 30 -7.20 6.30 3.93
N PRO A 31 -6.34 6.07 2.92
CA PRO A 31 -6.76 6.06 1.54
C PRO A 31 -7.76 4.92 1.26
N GLU A 32 -8.91 5.27 0.71
CA GLU A 32 -9.94 4.37 0.21
C GLU A 32 -9.99 4.43 -1.30
N PHE A 33 -10.07 3.28 -1.96
CA PHE A 33 -9.97 3.14 -3.41
C PHE A 33 -11.27 2.58 -3.96
N GLU A 34 -12.04 3.41 -4.65
CA GLU A 34 -13.30 3.06 -5.31
C GLU A 34 -13.09 2.83 -6.80
N TRP A 35 -13.42 1.62 -7.27
CA TRP A 35 -13.23 1.20 -8.65
C TRP A 35 -14.48 0.57 -9.29
N SER A 36 -15.62 0.72 -8.65
CA SER A 36 -16.90 0.10 -9.07
C SER A 36 -17.38 0.53 -10.47
N LYS A 37 -16.90 1.68 -10.97
CA LYS A 37 -17.21 2.18 -12.32
C LYS A 37 -16.30 1.62 -13.40
N SER A 38 -15.30 0.81 -13.04
CA SER A 38 -14.35 0.19 -13.96
C SER A 38 -15.01 -0.92 -14.79
N ALA A 39 -14.45 -1.20 -15.97
CA ALA A 39 -14.90 -2.28 -16.83
C ALA A 39 -13.79 -3.32 -17.05
N ASN A 40 -14.20 -4.58 -17.22
CA ASN A 40 -13.33 -5.73 -17.41
C ASN A 40 -12.38 -6.00 -16.22
N ILE A 41 -12.85 -5.77 -14.98
CA ILE A 41 -12.10 -6.08 -13.76
C ILE A 41 -12.88 -7.11 -12.94
N ALA A 42 -12.32 -8.30 -12.75
CA ALA A 42 -12.84 -9.32 -11.86
C ALA A 42 -12.42 -9.07 -10.41
N LYS A 43 -11.18 -8.60 -10.21
CA LYS A 43 -10.60 -8.32 -8.90
C LYS A 43 -9.56 -7.21 -8.99
N LEU A 44 -9.54 -6.34 -8.00
CA LEU A 44 -8.50 -5.34 -7.81
C LEU A 44 -7.99 -5.40 -6.37
N ASP A 45 -6.70 -5.67 -6.22
CA ASP A 45 -6.02 -5.63 -4.93
C ASP A 45 -5.15 -4.36 -4.86
N VAL A 46 -5.43 -3.51 -3.88
CA VAL A 46 -4.57 -2.37 -3.56
C VAL A 46 -3.52 -2.82 -2.57
N LEU A 47 -2.25 -2.65 -2.93
CA LEU A 47 -1.11 -3.06 -2.12
C LEU A 47 -0.54 -1.84 -1.39
N PHE A 48 -0.49 -1.92 -0.08
CA PHE A 48 0.05 -0.85 0.76
C PHE A 48 1.54 -1.11 1.03
N PRO A 49 2.44 -0.16 0.71
CA PRO A 49 3.85 -0.28 1.06
C PRO A 49 4.05 -0.30 2.57
N VAL A 50 5.26 -0.66 3.01
CA VAL A 50 5.63 -0.60 4.43
C VAL A 50 5.50 0.86 4.91
N PRO A 51 4.67 1.13 5.93
CA PRO A 51 4.50 2.47 6.46
C PRO A 51 5.64 2.86 7.40
N GLN A 52 5.69 4.15 7.70
CA GLN A 52 6.51 4.72 8.78
C GLN A 52 5.65 4.98 10.02
N VAL A 53 6.27 4.96 11.19
CA VAL A 53 5.68 5.49 12.41
C VAL A 53 6.12 6.95 12.55
N LEU A 54 5.16 7.86 12.49
CA LEU A 54 5.35 9.30 12.54
C LEU A 54 4.77 9.80 13.86
N SER A 55 5.62 9.98 14.88
CA SER A 55 5.18 10.42 16.20
C SER A 55 5.12 11.95 16.27
N ASP A 56 4.03 12.46 16.79
CA ASP A 56 3.86 13.86 17.09
C ASP A 56 3.18 14.05 18.49
N LYS A 57 2.82 15.28 18.83
CA LYS A 57 2.20 15.58 20.13
C LYS A 57 0.81 14.95 20.33
N ALA A 58 0.14 14.58 19.24
CA ALA A 58 -1.18 13.95 19.26
C ALA A 58 -1.11 12.43 19.37
N GLY A 59 0.09 11.84 19.19
CA GLY A 59 0.34 10.40 19.26
C GLY A 59 1.04 9.86 18.01
N ASP A 60 0.97 8.55 17.85
CA ASP A 60 1.61 7.86 16.72
C ASP A 60 0.67 7.78 15.53
N VAL A 61 1.12 8.30 14.40
CA VAL A 61 0.50 8.13 13.08
C VAL A 61 1.29 7.07 12.33
N ILE A 62 0.59 6.08 11.79
CA ILE A 62 1.18 5.10 10.87
C ILE A 62 0.81 5.50 9.45
N GLY A 63 1.80 5.83 8.64
CA GLY A 63 1.54 6.38 7.31
C GLY A 63 2.79 6.65 6.49
N TYR A 64 2.67 7.62 5.59
CA TYR A 64 3.70 7.97 4.62
C TYR A 64 3.93 9.47 4.64
N GLN A 65 5.18 9.89 4.61
CA GLN A 65 5.56 11.29 4.58
C GLN A 65 6.06 11.65 3.18
N GLU A 66 5.52 12.75 2.64
CA GLU A 66 5.91 13.36 1.37
C GLU A 66 5.68 12.50 0.12
N TYR A 67 5.75 11.17 0.22
CA TYR A 67 5.62 10.28 -0.92
C TYR A 67 5.04 8.92 -0.54
N ALA A 68 4.13 8.41 -1.36
CA ALA A 68 3.65 7.04 -1.29
C ALA A 68 3.33 6.52 -2.70
N ILE A 69 3.56 5.24 -2.95
CA ILE A 69 3.17 4.57 -4.18
C ILE A 69 2.42 3.28 -3.84
N PHE A 70 1.19 3.17 -4.33
CA PHE A 70 0.29 2.05 -4.09
C PHE A 70 0.18 1.21 -5.36
N PRO A 71 0.82 0.03 -5.42
CA PRO A 71 0.62 -0.89 -6.53
C PRO A 71 -0.81 -1.43 -6.53
N LEU A 72 -1.42 -1.48 -7.71
CA LEU A 72 -2.72 -2.08 -7.97
C LEU A 72 -2.51 -3.36 -8.76
N ARG A 73 -2.94 -4.49 -8.21
CA ARG A 73 -2.96 -5.77 -8.92
C ARG A 73 -4.36 -6.02 -9.44
N ILE A 74 -4.52 -5.99 -10.75
CA ILE A 74 -5.81 -6.09 -11.43
C ILE A 74 -5.91 -7.45 -12.13
N THR A 75 -6.97 -8.18 -11.85
CA THR A 75 -7.32 -9.42 -12.55
C THR A 75 -8.45 -9.10 -13.52
N PRO A 76 -8.22 -9.12 -14.85
CA PRO A 76 -9.29 -8.92 -15.83
C PRO A 76 -10.30 -10.07 -15.83
N ILE A 77 -11.55 -9.78 -16.24
CA ILE A 77 -12.56 -10.79 -16.56
C ILE A 77 -12.16 -11.50 -17.87
N ASP A 78 -11.82 -10.71 -18.90
CA ASP A 78 -11.30 -11.20 -20.17
C ASP A 78 -9.88 -10.64 -20.39
N VAL A 79 -8.89 -11.53 -20.43
CA VAL A 79 -7.48 -11.16 -20.63
C VAL A 79 -7.17 -10.68 -22.04
N LYS A 80 -8.08 -10.91 -22.99
CA LYS A 80 -7.92 -10.48 -24.40
C LYS A 80 -8.54 -9.11 -24.67
N ALA A 81 -9.32 -8.59 -23.72
CA ALA A 81 -9.95 -7.28 -23.81
C ALA A 81 -9.20 -6.25 -22.96
N ALA A 82 -9.28 -4.98 -23.35
CA ALA A 82 -8.73 -3.89 -22.57
C ALA A 82 -9.44 -3.76 -21.21
N VAL A 83 -8.69 -3.36 -20.19
CA VAL A 83 -9.24 -2.97 -18.89
C VAL A 83 -9.48 -1.46 -18.92
N GLN A 84 -10.67 -1.03 -18.55
CA GLN A 84 -10.98 0.38 -18.30
C GLN A 84 -11.01 0.58 -16.79
N LEU A 85 -9.96 1.18 -16.25
CA LEU A 85 -9.88 1.51 -14.84
C LEU A 85 -10.45 2.92 -14.60
N GLU A 86 -11.53 2.99 -13.86
CA GLU A 86 -12.11 4.22 -13.31
C GLU A 86 -11.92 4.18 -11.79
N LEU A 87 -11.00 4.98 -11.29
CA LEU A 87 -10.56 4.93 -9.91
C LEU A 87 -10.80 6.26 -9.22
N THR A 88 -11.51 6.25 -8.09
CA THR A 88 -11.61 7.38 -7.18
C THR A 88 -10.87 7.02 -5.88
N VAL A 89 -10.00 7.90 -5.42
CA VAL A 89 -9.27 7.75 -4.17
C VAL A 89 -9.69 8.85 -3.20
N ASN A 90 -10.28 8.45 -2.07
CA ASN A 90 -10.60 9.32 -0.94
C ASN A 90 -9.53 9.16 0.12
N TYR A 91 -8.93 10.23 0.58
CA TYR A 91 -7.80 10.14 1.53
C TYR A 91 -7.69 11.37 2.41
N GLY A 92 -6.99 11.24 3.52
CA GLY A 92 -6.60 12.38 4.35
C GLY A 92 -5.15 12.76 4.13
N ILE A 93 -4.88 14.06 4.07
CA ILE A 93 -3.52 14.60 4.12
C ILE A 93 -3.39 15.53 5.32
N CYS A 94 -2.27 15.46 6.01
CA CYS A 94 -2.02 16.23 7.21
C CYS A 94 -0.63 16.85 7.24
N ALA A 95 -0.58 18.11 7.65
CA ALA A 95 0.62 18.77 8.11
C ALA A 95 0.35 19.32 9.54
N LYS A 96 0.04 20.61 9.64
CA LYS A 96 -0.48 21.22 10.90
C LYS A 96 -1.99 21.00 11.06
N LEU A 97 -2.68 20.84 9.96
CA LEU A 97 -4.12 20.58 9.87
C LEU A 97 -4.33 19.36 8.98
N CYS A 98 -5.34 18.56 9.30
CA CYS A 98 -5.75 17.42 8.49
C CYS A 98 -6.89 17.83 7.56
N VAL A 99 -6.76 17.52 6.28
CA VAL A 99 -7.73 17.85 5.23
C VAL A 99 -8.14 16.57 4.51
N PRO A 100 -9.44 16.28 4.40
CA PRO A 100 -9.91 15.24 3.48
C PRO A 100 -9.73 15.71 2.03
N ALA A 101 -9.35 14.82 1.16
CA ALA A 101 -9.13 15.06 -0.26
C ALA A 101 -9.64 13.90 -1.10
N GLU A 102 -9.94 14.18 -2.36
CA GLU A 102 -10.38 13.20 -3.35
C GLU A 102 -9.60 13.40 -4.65
N ALA A 103 -9.26 12.31 -5.31
CA ALA A 103 -8.69 12.32 -6.65
C ALA A 103 -9.35 11.24 -7.50
N ALA A 104 -9.68 11.57 -8.76
CA ALA A 104 -10.27 10.65 -9.71
C ALA A 104 -9.36 10.44 -10.93
N PHE A 105 -9.27 9.20 -11.39
CA PHE A 105 -8.41 8.79 -12.51
C PHE A 105 -9.18 7.89 -13.46
N SER A 106 -8.89 8.03 -14.75
CA SER A 106 -9.36 7.12 -15.80
C SER A 106 -8.16 6.63 -16.59
N LEU A 107 -8.01 5.31 -16.74
CA LEU A 107 -6.89 4.67 -17.42
C LEU A 107 -7.36 3.48 -18.24
N ALA A 108 -7.14 3.52 -19.54
CA ALA A 108 -7.30 2.37 -20.42
C ALA A 108 -6.01 1.56 -20.49
N ILE A 109 -6.08 0.30 -20.10
CA ILE A 109 -4.95 -0.62 -20.10
C ILE A 109 -5.18 -1.66 -21.20
N PRO A 110 -4.33 -1.69 -22.25
CA PRO A 110 -4.49 -2.63 -23.34
C PRO A 110 -4.34 -4.09 -22.85
N PRO A 111 -4.86 -5.07 -23.60
CA PRO A 111 -4.63 -6.48 -23.29
C PRO A 111 -3.16 -6.86 -23.40
N ALA A 112 -2.75 -7.90 -22.68
CA ALA A 112 -1.37 -8.42 -22.72
C ALA A 112 -0.96 -8.83 -24.16
N PRO A 113 0.34 -8.76 -24.52
CA PRO A 113 1.47 -8.50 -23.63
C PRO A 113 1.69 -7.02 -23.35
N LEU A 114 1.80 -6.68 -22.10
CA LEU A 114 2.19 -5.34 -21.67
C LEU A 114 3.72 -5.22 -21.65
N PRO A 115 4.27 -4.00 -21.87
CA PRO A 115 5.68 -3.76 -21.63
C PRO A 115 6.06 -4.22 -20.22
N SER A 116 7.28 -4.73 -20.05
CA SER A 116 7.75 -5.09 -18.71
C SER A 116 7.68 -3.86 -17.80
N ALA A 117 7.19 -4.08 -16.59
CA ALA A 117 7.15 -3.05 -15.57
C ALA A 117 8.57 -2.50 -15.35
N GLY A 118 8.72 -1.18 -15.45
CA GLY A 118 10.02 -0.52 -15.29
C GLY A 118 10.58 -0.66 -13.86
N PRO A 119 11.81 -0.18 -13.61
CA PRO A 119 12.49 -0.32 -12.32
C PRO A 119 11.70 0.31 -11.16
N ASP A 120 10.91 1.35 -11.42
CA ASP A 120 10.07 2.00 -10.41
C ASP A 120 8.92 1.11 -9.96
N ALA A 121 8.31 0.36 -10.89
CA ALA A 121 7.32 -0.65 -10.57
C ALA A 121 7.91 -1.78 -9.71
N ALA A 122 9.10 -2.26 -10.06
CA ALA A 122 9.78 -3.28 -9.27
C ALA A 122 10.07 -2.80 -7.83
N ARG A 123 10.50 -1.54 -7.68
CA ARG A 123 10.70 -0.91 -6.36
C ARG A 123 9.40 -0.78 -5.57
N ALA A 124 8.32 -0.36 -6.22
CA ALA A 124 7.02 -0.22 -5.58
C ALA A 124 6.52 -1.56 -5.02
N PHE A 125 6.63 -2.64 -5.79
CA PHE A 125 6.27 -3.97 -5.30
C PHE A 125 7.21 -4.48 -4.20
N ALA A 126 8.51 -4.20 -4.29
CA ALA A 126 9.48 -4.58 -3.26
C ALA A 126 9.21 -3.88 -1.91
N ALA A 127 8.60 -2.69 -1.93
CA ALA A 127 8.20 -1.96 -0.72
C ALA A 127 6.93 -2.51 -0.05
N VAL A 128 6.18 -3.40 -0.72
CA VAL A 128 4.98 -4.02 -0.13
C VAL A 128 5.38 -5.18 0.79
N PRO A 129 4.86 -5.23 2.03
CA PRO A 129 5.11 -6.36 2.92
C PRO A 129 4.61 -7.67 2.29
N ARG A 130 5.45 -8.69 2.28
CA ARG A 130 5.05 -10.01 1.82
C ARG A 130 4.17 -10.68 2.88
N VAL A 131 3.05 -11.24 2.45
CA VAL A 131 2.19 -12.05 3.33
C VAL A 131 2.90 -13.37 3.62
N GLY A 132 2.71 -13.93 4.81
CA GLY A 132 3.41 -15.13 5.28
C GLY A 132 3.39 -16.33 4.33
N ALA A 133 2.32 -16.48 3.53
CA ALA A 133 2.22 -17.54 2.50
C ALA A 133 3.18 -17.34 1.31
N GLU A 134 3.73 -16.15 1.11
CA GLU A 134 4.72 -15.83 0.06
C GLU A 134 6.16 -15.98 0.55
N ARG A 135 6.33 -16.20 1.86
CA ARG A 135 7.61 -16.57 2.46
C ARG A 135 7.67 -18.09 2.60
N LYS A 136 8.87 -18.67 2.54
CA LYS A 136 9.05 -20.04 3.03
C LYS A 136 8.47 -20.09 4.44
N PRO A 137 7.62 -21.09 4.77
CA PRO A 137 7.12 -21.23 6.13
C PRO A 137 8.32 -21.27 7.06
N VAL A 138 8.38 -20.33 8.00
CA VAL A 138 9.34 -20.44 9.12
C VAL A 138 8.71 -21.45 10.05
N ASP A 139 9.42 -22.55 10.31
CA ASP A 139 9.00 -23.51 11.32
C ASP A 139 8.93 -22.76 12.66
N PRO A 140 7.80 -22.77 13.38
CA PRO A 140 7.69 -22.12 14.67
C PRO A 140 8.75 -22.60 15.68
N SER A 141 9.30 -23.80 15.50
CA SER A 141 10.39 -24.32 16.32
C SER A 141 11.74 -23.63 16.07
N ASP A 142 11.91 -22.98 14.89
CA ASP A 142 13.11 -22.22 14.56
C ASP A 142 13.09 -20.79 15.15
N LEU A 143 11.94 -20.35 15.65
CA LEU A 143 11.78 -19.04 16.27
C LEU A 143 12.42 -19.02 17.67
N LYS A 144 13.53 -18.31 17.79
CA LYS A 144 14.13 -18.01 19.10
C LYS A 144 13.50 -16.76 19.67
N VAL A 145 12.89 -16.90 20.83
CA VAL A 145 12.31 -15.78 21.59
C VAL A 145 13.21 -15.52 22.81
N GLU A 146 13.87 -14.38 22.80
CA GLU A 146 14.76 -13.98 23.89
C GLU A 146 14.22 -12.73 24.58
N ARG A 147 14.28 -12.73 25.92
CA ARG A 147 14.07 -11.53 26.74
C ARG A 147 15.43 -11.02 27.20
N PRO A 148 15.91 -9.89 26.63
CA PRO A 148 17.18 -9.32 27.09
C PRO A 148 17.11 -8.99 28.57
N ALA A 149 18.12 -9.44 29.31
CA ALA A 149 18.22 -9.17 30.76
C ALA A 149 18.25 -7.63 30.99
N GLY A 150 17.47 -7.15 31.93
CA GLY A 150 17.44 -5.74 32.34
C GLY A 150 16.61 -4.82 31.47
N LYS A 151 15.84 -5.34 30.50
CA LYS A 151 14.92 -4.54 29.66
C LYS A 151 13.51 -5.13 29.71
N PRO A 152 12.72 -4.82 30.76
CA PRO A 152 11.34 -5.29 30.82
C PRO A 152 10.52 -4.73 29.63
N GLY A 153 9.69 -5.60 29.04
CA GLY A 153 8.84 -5.24 27.90
C GLY A 153 9.46 -5.39 26.52
N ILE A 154 10.73 -5.79 26.40
CA ILE A 154 11.35 -6.10 25.12
C ILE A 154 11.40 -7.61 24.90
N VAL A 155 10.80 -8.06 23.81
CA VAL A 155 10.92 -9.43 23.31
C VAL A 155 11.61 -9.38 21.96
N ARG A 156 12.72 -10.09 21.82
CA ARG A 156 13.44 -10.20 20.55
C ARG A 156 13.12 -11.57 19.95
N MET A 157 12.67 -11.56 18.69
CA MET A 157 12.44 -12.77 17.91
C MET A 157 13.44 -12.81 16.76
N SER A 158 14.09 -13.95 16.56
CA SER A 158 14.95 -14.23 15.42
C SER A 158 14.60 -15.61 14.85
N ALA A 159 14.67 -15.74 13.55
CA ALA A 159 14.54 -17.01 12.82
C ALA A 159 15.85 -17.35 12.14
#